data_092af869ace199bde92a5abc3ec8b06b
#
_entry.id   092af869ace199bde92a5abc3ec8b06b
#
_cell.length_a   1.000
_cell.length_b   1.000
_cell.length_c   1.000
_cell.angle_alpha   90.00
_cell.angle_beta   90.00
_cell.angle_gamma   90.00
#
_symmetry.space_group_name_H-M   'P 1'
#
loop_
_entity.id
_entity.type
_entity.pdbx_description
1 polymer ?
#
loop_
_entity_poly.entity_id
_entity_poly.type
_entity_poly.pdbx_seq_one_letter_code
_entity_poly.pdbx_strand_id
1 'polypeptide(L)'
;VPMYTNPLGITYSENVCRRMADLNPAAEDFRIYWDNAYCVHHLYDDRQDMLPEMLSMCEANGKKDMILEFASTSKISFAGAGISCIAASEGNLEWVKKSMTIQIISHDKINQLRHVRYFKDLDGIKAHMRKHAAIMRPKFEMVLETLERELGGLGIGTWTKPLGGYFISFDAMD
;
A
#
# COMPACT_ATOMS: atom_id res chain seq x y z
N VAL A 1 -3.56 -5.37 -1.53
CA VAL A 1 -3.21 -4.01 -1.06
C VAL A 1 -3.75 -3.84 0.35
N PRO A 2 -2.89 -3.83 1.39
CA PRO A 2 -3.36 -3.90 2.78
C PRO A 2 -3.67 -2.53 3.42
N MET A 3 -3.18 -1.45 2.84
CA MET A 3 -3.34 -0.09 3.36
C MET A 3 -4.06 0.77 2.34
N TYR A 4 -5.08 1.52 2.79
CA TYR A 4 -5.92 2.35 1.92
C TYR A 4 -6.39 1.61 0.67
N THR A 5 -6.94 0.43 0.89
CA THR A 5 -7.23 -0.59 -0.13
C THR A 5 -7.98 -0.05 -1.35
N ASN A 6 -7.69 -0.59 -2.52
CA ASN A 6 -8.49 -0.42 -3.72
C ASN A 6 -9.50 -1.59 -3.79
N PRO A 7 -10.83 -1.36 -3.83
CA PRO A 7 -11.52 -0.06 -3.93
C PRO A 7 -12.01 0.53 -2.60
N LEU A 8 -11.81 -0.12 -1.45
CA LEU A 8 -12.54 0.18 -0.22
C LEU A 8 -11.97 1.38 0.57
N GLY A 9 -10.72 1.76 0.37
CA GLY A 9 -10.05 2.83 1.14
C GLY A 9 -9.76 2.47 2.60
N ILE A 10 -9.83 1.20 2.99
CA ILE A 10 -9.59 0.74 4.36
C ILE A 10 -8.16 0.23 4.55
N THR A 11 -7.72 0.17 5.81
CA THR A 11 -6.45 -0.45 6.20
C THR A 11 -6.72 -1.72 7.00
N TYR A 12 -5.95 -2.78 6.74
CA TYR A 12 -6.06 -4.02 7.50
C TYR A 12 -5.68 -3.78 8.96
N SER A 13 -6.51 -4.30 9.86
CA SER A 13 -6.22 -4.23 11.29
C SER A 13 -5.07 -5.14 11.68
N GLU A 14 -4.40 -4.84 12.79
CA GLU A 14 -3.36 -5.70 13.35
C GLU A 14 -3.85 -7.14 13.55
N ASN A 15 -5.10 -7.33 13.98
CA ASN A 15 -5.68 -8.66 14.16
C ASN A 15 -5.77 -9.44 12.82
N VAL A 16 -6.16 -8.77 11.73
CA VAL A 16 -6.18 -9.40 10.39
C VAL A 16 -4.77 -9.77 9.96
N CYS A 17 -3.81 -8.88 10.11
CA CYS A 17 -2.40 -9.14 9.78
C CYS A 17 -1.85 -10.32 10.59
N ARG A 18 -2.12 -10.35 11.91
CA ARG A 18 -1.70 -11.44 12.79
C ARG A 18 -2.29 -12.79 12.35
N ARG A 19 -3.58 -12.84 12.07
CA ARG A 19 -4.25 -14.04 11.54
C ARG A 19 -3.66 -14.51 10.21
N MET A 20 -3.28 -13.57 9.33
CA MET A 20 -2.62 -13.91 8.06
C MET A 20 -1.22 -14.48 8.29
N ALA A 21 -0.43 -13.90 9.21
CA ALA A 21 0.89 -14.41 9.56
C ALA A 21 0.82 -15.79 10.27
N ASP A 22 -0.30 -16.11 10.91
CA ASP A 22 -0.54 -17.39 11.60
C ASP A 22 -1.06 -18.49 10.67
N LEU A 23 -1.41 -18.19 9.41
CA LEU A 23 -1.95 -19.17 8.48
C LEU A 23 -1.07 -20.42 8.37
N ASN A 24 -1.70 -21.58 8.34
CA ASN A 24 -1.07 -22.86 8.02
C ASN A 24 -1.67 -23.37 6.69
N PRO A 25 -1.16 -22.90 5.56
CA PRO A 25 -1.67 -23.28 4.25
C PRO A 25 -1.38 -24.76 3.97
N ALA A 26 -2.29 -25.43 3.26
CA ALA A 26 -2.11 -26.81 2.85
C ALA A 26 -1.04 -26.97 1.74
N ALA A 27 -0.83 -25.93 0.93
CA ALA A 27 0.15 -25.93 -0.13
C ALA A 27 1.50 -25.43 0.43
N GLU A 28 2.57 -26.19 0.21
CA GLU A 28 3.93 -25.84 0.65
C GLU A 28 4.48 -24.57 -0.04
N ASP A 29 4.03 -24.33 -1.27
CA ASP A 29 4.42 -23.19 -2.08
C ASP A 29 3.48 -21.99 -1.95
N PHE A 30 2.55 -22.00 -1.01
CA PHE A 30 1.67 -20.87 -0.75
C PHE A 30 2.45 -19.61 -0.43
N ARG A 31 2.10 -18.49 -1.08
CA ARG A 31 2.71 -17.18 -0.87
C ARG A 31 1.67 -16.09 -0.77
N ILE A 32 1.92 -15.15 0.11
CA ILE A 32 1.16 -13.90 0.24
C ILE A 32 1.91 -12.82 -0.54
N TYR A 33 1.27 -12.26 -1.55
CA TYR A 33 1.77 -11.07 -2.25
C TYR A 33 1.24 -9.83 -1.55
N TRP A 34 2.09 -9.18 -0.76
CA TRP A 34 1.76 -8.02 0.06
C TRP A 34 2.07 -6.74 -0.71
N ASP A 35 1.08 -6.26 -1.49
CA ASP A 35 1.25 -5.06 -2.31
C ASP A 35 1.01 -3.79 -1.48
N ASN A 36 2.09 -3.17 -1.04
CA ASN A 36 2.08 -1.98 -0.20
C ASN A 36 2.13 -0.68 -1.03
N ALA A 37 1.30 -0.61 -2.08
CA ALA A 37 1.30 0.48 -3.05
C ALA A 37 0.95 1.85 -2.44
N TYR A 38 0.24 1.90 -1.31
CA TYR A 38 -0.24 3.14 -0.69
C TYR A 38 0.38 3.47 0.67
N CYS A 39 1.50 2.87 1.02
CA CYS A 39 2.15 2.98 2.34
C CYS A 39 2.47 4.41 2.81
N VAL A 40 2.54 5.38 1.90
CA VAL A 40 2.84 6.80 2.20
C VAL A 40 1.74 7.77 1.73
N HIS A 41 0.56 7.26 1.42
CA HIS A 41 -0.55 8.05 0.85
C HIS A 41 -1.52 8.57 1.92
N HIS A 42 -0.98 9.03 3.04
CA HIS A 42 -1.77 9.64 4.11
C HIS A 42 -2.34 10.99 3.66
N LEU A 43 -3.60 11.27 4.01
CA LEU A 43 -4.22 12.58 3.76
C LEU A 43 -3.95 13.57 4.90
N TYR A 44 -3.63 13.08 6.09
CA TYR A 44 -3.46 13.88 7.30
C TYR A 44 -2.09 13.59 7.94
N ASP A 45 -1.50 14.59 8.59
CA ASP A 45 -0.23 14.44 9.30
C ASP A 45 -0.45 13.97 10.76
N ASP A 46 -1.57 14.35 11.37
CA ASP A 46 -1.92 14.12 12.77
C ASP A 46 -2.70 12.82 13.02
N ARG A 47 -3.25 12.23 11.99
CA ARG A 47 -4.02 10.98 12.05
C ARG A 47 -3.75 10.12 10.83
N GLN A 48 -3.11 9.01 11.05
CA GLN A 48 -2.70 8.09 10.01
C GLN A 48 -3.01 6.66 10.43
N ASP A 49 -3.42 5.84 9.47
CA ASP A 49 -3.47 4.41 9.72
C ASP A 49 -2.06 3.84 9.85
N MET A 50 -1.91 2.84 10.68
CA MET A 50 -0.67 2.10 10.87
C MET A 50 -0.86 0.66 10.39
N LEU A 51 0.04 0.21 9.55
CA LEU A 51 0.08 -1.16 9.08
C LEU A 51 1.21 -1.90 9.80
N PRO A 52 0.94 -3.07 10.42
CA PRO A 52 1.97 -3.91 11.01
C PRO A 52 3.00 -4.37 9.97
N GLU A 53 4.23 -4.57 10.40
CA GLU A 53 5.31 -5.09 9.57
C GLU A 53 5.17 -6.61 9.43
N MET A 54 4.70 -7.05 8.25
CA MET A 54 4.30 -8.44 8.00
C MET A 54 5.48 -9.40 7.83
N LEU A 55 6.62 -8.94 7.34
CA LEU A 55 7.82 -9.80 7.21
C LEU A 55 8.27 -10.30 8.58
N SER A 56 8.41 -9.39 9.55
CA SER A 56 8.78 -9.76 10.93
C SER A 56 7.72 -10.62 11.60
N MET A 57 6.42 -10.37 11.36
CA MET A 57 5.37 -11.21 11.92
C MET A 57 5.42 -12.64 11.38
N CYS A 58 5.62 -12.81 10.07
CA CYS A 58 5.78 -14.12 9.47
C CYS A 58 7.07 -14.82 9.96
N GLU A 59 8.18 -14.07 10.08
CA GLU A 59 9.45 -14.60 10.58
C GLU A 59 9.33 -15.08 12.04
N ALA A 60 8.69 -14.29 12.90
CA ALA A 60 8.45 -14.67 14.30
C ALA A 60 7.64 -15.97 14.44
N ASN A 61 6.78 -16.27 13.46
CA ASN A 61 5.98 -17.51 13.39
C ASN A 61 6.69 -18.65 12.65
N GLY A 62 8.00 -18.49 12.30
CA GLY A 62 8.75 -19.50 11.56
C GLY A 62 8.35 -19.63 10.08
N LYS A 63 7.66 -18.64 9.52
CA LYS A 63 7.06 -18.65 8.17
C LYS A 63 7.62 -17.53 7.27
N LYS A 64 8.91 -17.21 7.42
CA LYS A 64 9.57 -16.12 6.68
C LYS A 64 9.41 -16.19 5.16
N ASP A 65 9.24 -17.40 4.61
CA ASP A 65 9.09 -17.62 3.17
C ASP A 65 7.65 -17.46 2.69
N MET A 66 6.69 -17.27 3.59
CA MET A 66 5.27 -17.19 3.22
C MET A 66 4.90 -15.86 2.56
N ILE A 67 5.70 -14.80 2.72
CA ILE A 67 5.36 -13.45 2.27
C ILE A 67 6.40 -12.86 1.32
N LEU A 68 5.91 -12.16 0.29
CA LEU A 68 6.67 -11.24 -0.55
C LEU A 68 5.99 -9.86 -0.47
N GLU A 69 6.72 -8.86 -0.04
CA GLU A 69 6.24 -7.48 0.06
C GLU A 69 6.70 -6.66 -1.14
N PHE A 70 5.79 -5.88 -1.70
CA PHE A 70 6.03 -5.06 -2.88
C PHE A 70 5.72 -3.60 -2.57
N ALA A 71 6.57 -2.70 -3.06
CA ALA A 71 6.30 -1.27 -3.06
C ALA A 71 6.75 -0.65 -4.38
N SER A 72 6.13 0.47 -4.75
CA SER A 72 6.51 1.22 -5.95
C SER A 72 6.25 2.71 -5.81
N THR A 73 6.96 3.49 -6.63
CA THR A 73 6.74 4.94 -6.75
C THR A 73 5.76 5.30 -7.87
N SER A 74 5.07 4.33 -8.45
CA SER A 74 4.16 4.54 -9.60
C SER A 74 3.06 5.57 -9.34
N LYS A 75 2.60 5.66 -8.08
CA LYS A 75 1.60 6.62 -7.62
C LYS A 75 2.18 7.75 -6.76
N ILE A 76 3.49 7.82 -6.65
CA ILE A 76 4.24 8.83 -5.90
C ILE A 76 4.89 9.83 -6.85
N SER A 77 5.56 9.35 -7.91
CA SER A 77 6.26 10.17 -8.90
C SER A 77 5.45 10.33 -10.19
N PHE A 78 5.83 9.64 -11.27
CA PHE A 78 5.18 9.74 -12.56
C PHE A 78 4.61 8.39 -13.01
N ALA A 79 3.44 8.41 -13.61
CA ALA A 79 2.90 7.25 -14.31
C ALA A 79 3.87 6.82 -15.43
N GLY A 80 4.20 5.53 -15.49
CA GLY A 80 5.13 4.96 -16.48
C GLY A 80 6.62 5.19 -16.20
N ALA A 81 6.98 5.93 -15.14
CA ALA A 81 8.37 6.19 -14.72
C ALA A 81 8.63 5.81 -13.26
N GLY A 82 7.81 4.94 -12.69
CA GLY A 82 8.00 4.44 -11.33
C GLY A 82 9.19 3.49 -11.23
N ILE A 83 9.73 3.39 -10.02
CA ILE A 83 10.61 2.32 -9.59
C ILE A 83 9.87 1.46 -8.58
N SER A 84 10.26 0.19 -8.47
CA SER A 84 9.65 -0.74 -7.52
C SER A 84 10.71 -1.54 -6.79
N CYS A 85 10.32 -2.12 -5.66
CA CYS A 85 11.15 -3.03 -4.90
C CYS A 85 10.33 -4.21 -4.38
N ILE A 86 11.05 -5.29 -4.08
CA ILE A 86 10.53 -6.47 -3.40
C ILE A 86 11.34 -6.64 -2.13
N ALA A 87 10.65 -6.87 -1.01
CA ALA A 87 11.25 -7.33 0.23
C ALA A 87 10.71 -8.74 0.55
N ALA A 88 11.59 -9.67 0.90
CA ALA A 88 11.23 -11.04 1.20
C ALA A 88 12.42 -11.74 1.89
N SER A 89 12.22 -13.00 2.30
CA SER A 89 13.32 -13.84 2.76
C SER A 89 14.39 -14.04 1.68
N GLU A 90 15.59 -14.38 2.10
CA GLU A 90 16.72 -14.62 1.19
C GLU A 90 16.38 -15.69 0.13
N GLY A 91 15.77 -16.81 0.54
CA GLY A 91 15.37 -17.88 -0.38
C GLY A 91 14.36 -17.42 -1.43
N ASN A 92 13.36 -16.63 -1.05
CA ASN A 92 12.41 -16.04 -1.99
C ASN A 92 13.09 -15.04 -2.93
N LEU A 93 14.01 -14.20 -2.43
CA LEU A 93 14.75 -13.26 -3.26
C LEU A 93 15.67 -13.96 -4.26
N GLU A 94 16.32 -15.05 -3.88
CA GLU A 94 17.12 -15.86 -4.81
C GLU A 94 16.26 -16.47 -5.92
N TRP A 95 15.09 -16.99 -5.55
CA TRP A 95 14.14 -17.52 -6.52
C TRP A 95 13.66 -16.46 -7.51
N VAL A 96 13.27 -15.28 -7.02
CA VAL A 96 12.84 -14.14 -7.85
C VAL A 96 13.98 -13.69 -8.77
N LYS A 97 15.21 -13.56 -8.26
CA LYS A 97 16.38 -13.13 -9.04
C LYS A 97 16.67 -14.06 -10.21
N LYS A 98 16.51 -15.38 -10.04
CA LYS A 98 16.71 -16.35 -11.13
C LYS A 98 15.80 -16.05 -12.33
N SER A 99 14.55 -15.73 -12.09
CA SER A 99 13.60 -15.36 -13.16
C SER A 99 13.87 -13.96 -13.72
N MET A 100 14.17 -13.00 -12.85
CA MET A 100 14.42 -11.61 -13.26
C MET A 100 15.66 -11.47 -14.15
N THR A 101 16.75 -12.19 -13.86
CA THR A 101 17.99 -12.13 -14.66
C THR A 101 17.83 -12.65 -16.08
N ILE A 102 16.85 -13.52 -16.32
CA ILE A 102 16.51 -13.99 -17.66
C ILE A 102 15.69 -12.95 -18.43
N GLN A 103 14.80 -12.24 -17.73
CA GLN A 103 13.88 -11.28 -18.33
C GLN A 103 14.55 -9.91 -18.58
N ILE A 104 15.39 -9.47 -17.65
CA ILE A 104 15.96 -8.12 -17.63
C ILE A 104 17.44 -8.20 -17.24
N ILE A 105 18.32 -7.78 -18.14
CA ILE A 105 19.76 -7.71 -17.86
C ILE A 105 20.08 -6.61 -16.85
N SER A 106 19.42 -5.45 -16.98
CA SER A 106 19.53 -4.35 -16.03
C SER A 106 18.29 -3.47 -16.05
N HIS A 107 17.93 -2.94 -14.88
CA HIS A 107 16.86 -1.98 -14.74
C HIS A 107 17.29 -0.56 -15.16
N ASP A 108 16.33 0.33 -15.45
CA ASP A 108 16.58 1.71 -15.83
C ASP A 108 17.26 2.49 -14.69
N LYS A 109 18.59 2.57 -14.76
CA LYS A 109 19.43 3.26 -13.77
C LYS A 109 19.27 4.79 -13.83
N ILE A 110 18.92 5.34 -15.00
CA ILE A 110 18.68 6.78 -15.13
C ILE A 110 17.41 7.14 -14.35
N ASN A 111 16.36 6.34 -14.47
CA ASN A 111 15.14 6.56 -13.74
C ASN A 111 15.35 6.39 -12.20
N GLN A 112 16.11 5.38 -11.78
CA GLN A 112 16.50 5.24 -10.38
C GLN A 112 17.26 6.47 -9.88
N LEU A 113 18.23 6.97 -10.66
CA LEU A 113 19.00 8.16 -10.30
C LEU A 113 18.12 9.43 -10.21
N ARG A 114 17.11 9.57 -11.07
CA ARG A 114 16.12 10.66 -10.96
C ARG A 114 15.41 10.63 -9.62
N HIS A 115 14.95 9.47 -9.19
CA HIS A 115 14.28 9.29 -7.89
C HIS A 115 15.21 9.62 -6.73
N VAL A 116 16.44 9.10 -6.74
CA VAL A 116 17.43 9.39 -5.70
C VAL A 116 17.76 10.89 -5.61
N ARG A 117 17.95 11.55 -6.77
CA ARG A 117 18.27 12.99 -6.80
C ARG A 117 17.10 13.87 -6.36
N TYR A 118 15.87 13.48 -6.69
CA TYR A 118 14.68 14.25 -6.36
C TYR A 118 14.26 14.06 -4.90
N PHE A 119 14.10 12.82 -4.48
CA PHE A 119 13.63 12.52 -3.13
C PHE A 119 14.73 12.56 -2.07
N LYS A 120 15.96 12.21 -2.44
CA LYS A 120 17.14 12.09 -1.58
C LYS A 120 17.02 10.94 -0.57
N ASP A 121 16.01 11.00 0.28
CA ASP A 121 15.75 10.09 1.40
C ASP A 121 14.25 9.93 1.66
N LEU A 122 13.91 9.22 2.74
CA LEU A 122 12.52 8.99 3.16
C LEU A 122 11.80 10.29 3.54
N ASP A 123 12.51 11.25 4.14
CA ASP A 123 11.91 12.53 4.54
C ASP A 123 11.55 13.37 3.31
N GLY A 124 12.36 13.28 2.26
CA GLY A 124 12.04 13.87 0.95
C GLY A 124 10.79 13.26 0.32
N ILE A 125 10.60 11.93 0.41
CA ILE A 125 9.37 11.26 -0.01
C ILE A 125 8.18 11.75 0.81
N LYS A 126 8.30 11.77 2.14
CA LYS A 126 7.23 12.26 3.04
C LYS A 126 6.85 13.71 2.75
N ALA A 127 7.85 14.58 2.53
CA ALA A 127 7.62 15.98 2.18
C ALA A 127 6.89 16.14 0.85
N HIS A 128 7.22 15.32 -0.15
CA HIS A 128 6.51 15.27 -1.42
C HIS A 128 5.06 14.80 -1.24
N MET A 129 4.84 13.74 -0.46
CA MET A 129 3.51 13.20 -0.22
C MET A 129 2.61 14.14 0.58
N ARG A 130 3.16 14.99 1.46
CA ARG A 130 2.39 16.08 2.09
C ARG A 130 1.84 17.10 1.07
N LYS A 131 2.61 17.43 0.02
CA LYS A 131 2.12 18.29 -1.07
C LYS A 131 1.01 17.59 -1.87
N HIS A 132 1.17 16.30 -2.10
CA HIS A 132 0.14 15.48 -2.74
C HIS A 132 -1.15 15.42 -1.89
N ALA A 133 -1.01 15.19 -0.59
CA ALA A 133 -2.12 15.20 0.36
C ALA A 133 -2.87 16.55 0.38
N ALA A 134 -2.15 17.66 0.29
CA ALA A 134 -2.76 19.00 0.22
C ALA A 134 -3.68 19.20 -1.00
N ILE A 135 -3.40 18.49 -2.11
CA ILE A 135 -4.24 18.50 -3.31
C ILE A 135 -5.43 17.54 -3.17
N MET A 136 -5.22 16.40 -2.54
CA MET A 136 -6.22 15.32 -2.47
C MET A 136 -7.21 15.52 -1.33
N ARG A 137 -6.76 15.98 -0.16
CA ARG A 137 -7.58 16.12 1.05
C ARG A 137 -8.84 16.92 0.82
N PRO A 138 -8.83 18.15 0.24
CA PRO A 138 -10.06 18.92 0.03
C PRO A 138 -11.09 18.19 -0.83
N LYS A 139 -10.66 17.35 -1.76
CA LYS A 139 -11.54 16.53 -2.61
C LYS A 139 -12.23 15.45 -1.80
N PHE A 140 -11.49 14.76 -0.92
CA PHE A 140 -12.03 13.76 -0.02
C PHE A 140 -13.02 14.36 0.97
N GLU A 141 -12.66 15.48 1.58
CA GLU A 141 -13.49 16.18 2.54
C GLU A 141 -14.82 16.63 1.89
N MET A 142 -14.75 17.24 0.69
CA MET A 142 -15.93 17.65 -0.06
C MET A 142 -16.87 16.47 -0.38
N VAL A 143 -16.32 15.33 -0.82
CA VAL A 143 -17.13 14.14 -1.12
C VAL A 143 -17.79 13.61 0.16
N LEU A 144 -17.01 13.44 1.24
CA LEU A 144 -17.54 12.94 2.51
C LEU A 144 -18.59 13.86 3.13
N GLU A 145 -18.38 15.17 3.10
CA GLU A 145 -19.36 16.17 3.56
C GLU A 145 -20.64 16.15 2.73
N THR A 146 -20.50 15.98 1.39
CA THR A 146 -21.65 15.90 0.49
C THR A 146 -22.45 14.62 0.75
N LEU A 147 -21.77 13.46 0.86
CA LEU A 147 -22.46 12.21 1.18
C LEU A 147 -23.18 12.27 2.52
N GLU A 148 -22.55 12.82 3.55
CA GLU A 148 -23.16 12.96 4.87
C GLU A 148 -24.36 13.91 4.83
N ARG A 149 -24.24 15.06 4.15
CA ARG A 149 -25.32 16.05 4.05
C ARG A 149 -26.53 15.55 3.26
N GLU A 150 -26.28 14.91 2.12
CA GLU A 150 -27.37 14.52 1.20
C GLU A 150 -27.97 13.13 1.53
N LEU A 151 -27.14 12.22 2.04
CA LEU A 151 -27.54 10.82 2.22
C LEU A 151 -27.49 10.36 3.68
N GLY A 152 -26.86 11.15 4.57
CA GLY A 152 -26.74 10.81 5.98
C GLY A 152 -28.09 10.63 6.65
N GLY A 153 -28.28 9.52 7.38
CA GLY A 153 -29.49 9.22 8.11
C GLY A 153 -30.67 8.70 7.26
N LEU A 154 -30.55 8.64 5.93
CA LEU A 154 -31.63 8.13 5.07
C LEU A 154 -31.71 6.60 5.03
N GLY A 155 -30.68 5.89 5.49
CA GLY A 155 -30.64 4.43 5.50
C GLY A 155 -30.52 3.78 4.12
N ILE A 156 -30.13 4.53 3.09
CA ILE A 156 -30.02 4.07 1.71
C ILE A 156 -28.62 3.64 1.30
N GLY A 157 -27.62 3.87 2.16
CA GLY A 157 -26.26 3.44 1.90
C GLY A 157 -25.30 3.76 3.04
N THR A 158 -24.11 3.18 2.95
CA THR A 158 -22.97 3.45 3.83
C THR A 158 -21.73 3.77 2.99
N TRP A 159 -20.78 4.46 3.59
CA TRP A 159 -19.52 4.78 2.90
C TRP A 159 -18.33 4.76 3.84
N THR A 160 -17.17 4.45 3.26
CA THR A 160 -15.91 4.48 4.00
C THR A 160 -15.44 5.92 4.23
N LYS A 161 -14.72 6.16 5.35
CA LYS A 161 -14.11 7.44 5.70
C LYS A 161 -12.59 7.27 5.80
N PRO A 162 -11.88 7.11 4.67
CA PRO A 162 -10.46 6.79 4.65
C PRO A 162 -9.59 7.95 5.13
N LEU A 163 -8.44 7.60 5.76
CA LEU A 163 -7.41 8.56 6.16
C LEU A 163 -6.29 8.69 5.11
N GLY A 164 -6.44 8.03 3.96
CA GLY A 164 -5.45 8.02 2.89
C GLY A 164 -5.92 7.32 1.62
N GLY A 165 -5.01 7.18 0.66
CA GLY A 165 -5.28 6.52 -0.61
C GLY A 165 -6.06 7.38 -1.59
N TYR A 166 -6.85 6.72 -2.45
CA TYR A 166 -7.55 7.35 -3.57
C TYR A 166 -9.05 7.01 -3.63
N PHE A 167 -9.58 6.24 -2.68
CA PHE A 167 -10.90 5.64 -2.81
C PHE A 167 -11.78 5.95 -1.61
N ILE A 168 -13.03 6.30 -1.89
CA ILE A 168 -14.15 6.28 -0.96
C ILE A 168 -15.13 5.25 -1.53
N SER A 169 -15.39 4.18 -0.82
CA SER A 169 -16.36 3.17 -1.23
C SER A 169 -17.73 3.57 -0.72
N PHE A 170 -18.72 3.52 -1.59
CA PHE A 170 -20.13 3.67 -1.28
C PHE A 170 -20.83 2.33 -1.49
N ASP A 171 -21.55 1.88 -0.49
CA ASP A 171 -22.34 0.65 -0.52
C ASP A 171 -23.82 1.02 -0.41
N ALA A 172 -24.54 0.81 -1.52
CA ALA A 172 -25.97 1.07 -1.57
C ALA A 172 -26.73 -0.10 -0.90
N MET A 173 -27.66 0.23 -0.03
CA MET A 173 -28.56 -0.76 0.57
C MET A 173 -29.75 -0.98 -0.35
N ASP A 174 -30.13 -2.27 -0.55
CA ASP A 174 -31.35 -2.67 -1.26
C ASP A 174 -32.63 -2.31 -0.51
#